data_7a00d9a6235a036aedd1c7995f4488c1
#
_entry.id   7a00d9a6235a036aedd1c7995f4488c1
#
_cell.length_a   1.000
_cell.length_b   1.000
_cell.length_c   1.000
_cell.angle_alpha   90.00
_cell.angle_beta   90.00
_cell.angle_gamma   90.00
#
_symmetry.space_group_name_H-M   'P 1'
#
loop_
_entity.id
_entity.type
_entity.pdbx_description
1 polymer ?
#
loop_
_entity_poly.entity_id
_entity_poly.type
_entity_poly.pdbx_seq_one_letter_code
_entity_poly.pdbx_strand_id
1 'polypeptide(L)'
;MPKPLIAVITGASRGLGLETGRQLGERGYRVVLTARHAAKGEAAAERLRDLGHDAHFRQLDVTDPTSVIALRDHLKSAHGRIDVLVNNAGIFPDPSPGSAEASIFNADLDVIRHGFETNALGALHLCQQLIPLMQGNGRVVNVSSGMGQLGDMNGCCPAYRLSKTALNAVTRIFADELRDTRIKINSVCPGWVRTDMGGPEAHLSIEDGAKGIVWAATLPDDGPSGGFFRHGEPIPW
;
A
#
# COMPACT_ATOMS: atom_id res chain seq x y z
N MET A 1 -7.74 24.29 -17.15
CA MET A 1 -6.91 23.09 -17.09
C MET A 1 -7.73 21.97 -16.44
N PRO A 2 -7.62 20.71 -16.86
CA PRO A 2 -8.29 19.60 -16.16
C PRO A 2 -7.79 19.53 -14.71
N LYS A 3 -8.67 19.13 -13.78
CA LYS A 3 -8.29 18.94 -12.39
C LYS A 3 -7.29 17.78 -12.30
N PRO A 4 -6.22 17.89 -11.48
CA PRO A 4 -5.26 16.82 -11.32
C PRO A 4 -5.92 15.55 -10.78
N LEU A 5 -5.39 14.38 -11.15
CA LEU A 5 -5.76 13.12 -10.54
C LEU A 5 -5.20 13.06 -9.11
N ILE A 6 -5.94 12.44 -8.20
CA ILE A 6 -5.64 12.43 -6.77
C ILE A 6 -5.21 11.03 -6.34
N ALA A 7 -3.99 10.94 -5.83
CA ALA A 7 -3.42 9.70 -5.30
C ALA A 7 -3.26 9.78 -3.78
N VAL A 8 -3.85 8.84 -3.06
CA VAL A 8 -3.72 8.68 -1.61
C VAL A 8 -2.76 7.52 -1.35
N ILE A 9 -1.72 7.77 -0.54
CA ILE A 9 -0.66 6.78 -0.27
C ILE A 9 -0.50 6.62 1.23
N THR A 10 -0.67 5.39 1.73
CA THR A 10 -0.53 5.11 3.17
C THR A 10 0.89 4.75 3.56
N GLY A 11 1.31 5.10 4.79
CA GLY A 11 2.66 4.83 5.27
C GLY A 11 3.74 5.58 4.48
N ALA A 12 3.45 6.82 4.05
CA ALA A 12 4.24 7.54 3.06
C ALA A 12 5.20 8.60 3.65
N SER A 13 5.54 8.52 4.94
CA SER A 13 6.52 9.45 5.52
C SER A 13 7.98 9.13 5.14
N ARG A 14 8.24 7.95 4.56
CA ARG A 14 9.57 7.45 4.14
C ARG A 14 9.45 6.25 3.20
N GLY A 15 10.59 5.78 2.72
CA GLY A 15 10.71 4.52 1.98
C GLY A 15 9.86 4.46 0.73
N LEU A 16 9.29 3.28 0.44
CA LEU A 16 8.50 3.02 -0.77
C LEU A 16 7.29 3.95 -0.91
N GLY A 17 6.59 4.24 0.21
CA GLY A 17 5.41 5.12 0.15
C GLY A 17 5.75 6.55 -0.26
N LEU A 18 6.83 7.13 0.29
CA LEU A 18 7.30 8.46 -0.10
C LEU A 18 7.77 8.49 -1.55
N GLU A 19 8.55 7.50 -1.96
CA GLU A 19 9.05 7.40 -3.33
C GLU A 19 7.92 7.18 -4.34
N THR A 20 6.91 6.36 -4.01
CA THR A 20 5.70 6.23 -4.82
C THR A 20 5.00 7.59 -4.97
N GLY A 21 4.91 8.38 -3.89
CA GLY A 21 4.37 9.74 -3.92
C GLY A 21 5.18 10.65 -4.85
N ARG A 22 6.51 10.61 -4.80
CA ARG A 22 7.39 11.38 -5.67
C ARG A 22 7.17 11.02 -7.14
N GLN A 23 7.19 9.72 -7.48
CA GLN A 23 7.02 9.27 -8.87
C GLN A 23 5.61 9.55 -9.43
N LEU A 24 4.55 9.53 -8.59
CA LEU A 24 3.21 9.95 -9.01
C LEU A 24 3.13 11.47 -9.15
N GLY A 25 3.78 12.24 -8.28
CA GLY A 25 3.89 13.70 -8.39
C GLY A 25 4.57 14.12 -9.69
N GLU A 26 5.64 13.44 -10.13
CA GLU A 26 6.28 13.67 -11.43
C GLU A 26 5.33 13.46 -12.63
N ARG A 27 4.31 12.62 -12.45
CA ARG A 27 3.26 12.36 -13.46
C ARG A 27 2.07 13.33 -13.36
N GLY A 28 2.19 14.38 -12.52
CA GLY A 28 1.18 15.42 -12.36
C GLY A 28 0.01 15.05 -11.45
N TYR A 29 0.14 13.99 -10.65
CA TYR A 29 -0.86 13.69 -9.63
C TYR A 29 -0.73 14.67 -8.46
N ARG A 30 -1.88 15.07 -7.90
CA ARG A 30 -1.94 15.56 -6.53
C ARG A 30 -1.75 14.36 -5.60
N VAL A 31 -0.70 14.38 -4.78
CA VAL A 31 -0.42 13.27 -3.86
C VAL A 31 -0.80 13.63 -2.43
N VAL A 32 -1.59 12.79 -1.79
CA VAL A 32 -1.96 12.88 -0.38
C VAL A 32 -1.18 11.78 0.35
N LEU A 33 -0.07 12.18 0.97
CA LEU A 33 0.75 11.31 1.80
C LEU A 33 0.09 11.14 3.16
N THR A 34 0.04 9.91 3.68
CA THR A 34 -0.48 9.66 5.02
C THR A 34 0.50 8.88 5.88
N ALA A 35 0.53 9.17 7.18
CA ALA A 35 1.36 8.51 8.18
C ALA A 35 0.82 8.74 9.59
N ARG A 36 1.20 7.89 10.54
CA ARG A 36 0.79 8.01 11.95
C ARG A 36 1.38 9.25 12.64
N HIS A 37 2.63 9.58 12.35
CA HIS A 37 3.34 10.68 12.96
C HIS A 37 3.24 11.96 12.12
N ALA A 38 2.47 12.94 12.61
CA ALA A 38 2.18 14.17 11.89
C ALA A 38 3.45 14.91 11.43
N ALA A 39 4.42 15.14 12.33
CA ALA A 39 5.64 15.87 12.00
C ALA A 39 6.46 15.21 10.90
N LYS A 40 6.61 13.86 10.93
CA LYS A 40 7.34 13.12 9.89
C LYS A 40 6.59 13.12 8.55
N GLY A 41 5.27 13.07 8.60
CA GLY A 41 4.44 13.09 7.40
C GLY A 41 4.44 14.46 6.73
N GLU A 42 4.33 15.53 7.50
CA GLU A 42 4.40 16.90 6.97
C GLU A 42 5.76 17.21 6.34
N ALA A 43 6.86 16.85 7.03
CA ALA A 43 8.20 16.99 6.48
C ALA A 43 8.38 16.20 5.16
N ALA A 44 7.75 15.03 5.03
CA ALA A 44 7.75 14.25 3.78
C ALA A 44 6.99 14.98 2.65
N ALA A 45 5.82 15.56 2.95
CA ALA A 45 5.06 16.35 1.97
C ALA A 45 5.81 17.63 1.57
N GLU A 46 6.45 18.31 2.53
CA GLU A 46 7.27 19.49 2.25
C GLU A 46 8.41 19.17 1.29
N ARG A 47 9.14 18.07 1.51
CA ARG A 47 10.19 17.63 0.58
C ARG A 47 9.68 17.42 -0.85
N LEU A 48 8.46 16.91 -1.03
CA LEU A 48 7.88 16.77 -2.37
C LEU A 48 7.45 18.12 -2.96
N ARG A 49 6.94 19.04 -2.13
CA ARG A 49 6.64 20.41 -2.57
C ARG A 49 7.89 21.17 -3.00
N ASP A 50 9.00 21.01 -2.29
CA ASP A 50 10.31 21.61 -2.65
C ASP A 50 10.82 21.10 -4.01
N LEU A 51 10.43 19.87 -4.40
CA LEU A 51 10.67 19.32 -5.74
C LEU A 51 9.64 19.79 -6.80
N GLY A 52 8.70 20.66 -6.42
CA GLY A 52 7.68 21.21 -7.33
C GLY A 52 6.42 20.35 -7.47
N HIS A 53 6.23 19.32 -6.64
CA HIS A 53 5.04 18.44 -6.71
C HIS A 53 3.87 18.97 -5.88
N ASP A 54 2.64 18.73 -6.34
CA ASP A 54 1.40 19.04 -5.59
C ASP A 54 1.20 17.97 -4.50
N ALA A 55 1.85 18.16 -3.35
CA ALA A 55 1.89 17.20 -2.24
C ALA A 55 1.26 17.75 -0.97
N HIS A 56 0.41 16.95 -0.36
CA HIS A 56 -0.31 17.22 0.88
C HIS A 56 -0.10 16.10 1.88
N PHE A 57 -0.22 16.42 3.15
CA PHE A 57 -0.16 15.42 4.23
C PHE A 57 -1.50 15.34 4.97
N ARG A 58 -1.86 14.11 5.38
CA ARG A 58 -2.94 13.84 6.34
C ARG A 58 -2.51 12.76 7.33
N GLN A 59 -2.74 13.02 8.61
CA GLN A 59 -2.46 12.02 9.63
C GLN A 59 -3.42 10.84 9.46
N LEU A 60 -2.88 9.63 9.56
CA LEU A 60 -3.64 8.38 9.45
C LEU A 60 -2.96 7.29 10.26
N ASP A 61 -3.73 6.67 11.15
CA ASP A 61 -3.45 5.34 11.66
C ASP A 61 -4.40 4.35 10.97
N VAL A 62 -3.86 3.43 10.19
CA VAL A 62 -4.64 2.46 9.43
C VAL A 62 -5.35 1.44 10.32
N THR A 63 -4.92 1.29 11.58
CA THR A 63 -5.51 0.39 12.57
C THR A 63 -6.63 1.06 13.40
N ASP A 64 -6.80 2.39 13.26
CA ASP A 64 -7.87 3.14 13.93
C ASP A 64 -9.02 3.45 12.95
N PRO A 65 -10.19 2.81 13.11
CA PRO A 65 -11.35 3.08 12.27
C PRO A 65 -11.78 4.55 12.24
N THR A 66 -11.62 5.27 13.35
CA THR A 66 -11.98 6.69 13.45
C THR A 66 -11.04 7.53 12.56
N SER A 67 -9.75 7.20 12.58
CA SER A 67 -8.75 7.86 11.73
C SER A 67 -9.03 7.65 10.23
N VAL A 68 -9.43 6.43 9.84
CA VAL A 68 -9.78 6.11 8.44
C VAL A 68 -11.04 6.88 8.00
N ILE A 69 -12.06 6.95 8.85
CA ILE A 69 -13.29 7.71 8.59
C ILE A 69 -12.99 9.21 8.45
N ALA A 70 -12.16 9.77 9.34
CA ALA A 70 -11.75 11.17 9.27
C ALA A 70 -11.01 11.50 7.95
N LEU A 71 -10.14 10.60 7.48
CA LEU A 71 -9.47 10.73 6.19
C LEU A 71 -10.49 10.73 5.04
N ARG A 72 -11.43 9.78 5.01
CA ARG A 72 -12.51 9.72 4.01
C ARG A 72 -13.28 11.04 3.94
N ASP A 73 -13.73 11.54 5.08
CA ASP A 73 -14.55 12.74 5.15
C ASP A 73 -13.78 13.98 4.70
N HIS A 74 -12.50 14.05 5.06
CA HIS A 74 -11.61 15.09 4.54
C HIS A 74 -11.48 15.02 3.02
N LEU A 75 -11.15 13.85 2.45
CA LEU A 75 -10.99 13.67 1.00
C LEU A 75 -12.29 14.00 0.24
N LYS A 76 -13.43 13.55 0.78
CA LYS A 76 -14.75 13.88 0.21
C LYS A 76 -15.02 15.39 0.20
N SER A 77 -14.75 16.07 1.31
CA SER A 77 -14.97 17.52 1.44
C SER A 77 -14.01 18.35 0.59
N ALA A 78 -12.70 18.01 0.62
CA ALA A 78 -11.67 18.81 -0.05
C ALA A 78 -11.61 18.57 -1.56
N HIS A 79 -11.92 17.36 -2.00
CA HIS A 79 -11.69 16.95 -3.39
C HIS A 79 -12.92 16.37 -4.08
N GLY A 80 -13.88 15.81 -3.34
CA GLY A 80 -15.08 15.15 -3.87
C GLY A 80 -14.83 13.76 -4.45
N ARG A 81 -13.56 13.43 -4.79
CA ARG A 81 -13.15 12.14 -5.36
C ARG A 81 -11.71 11.82 -5.03
N ILE A 82 -11.32 10.56 -5.27
CA ILE A 82 -9.93 10.12 -5.42
C ILE A 82 -9.82 9.27 -6.69
N ASP A 83 -8.63 9.15 -7.24
CA ASP A 83 -8.36 8.38 -8.46
C ASP A 83 -7.45 7.18 -8.18
N VAL A 84 -6.57 7.27 -7.17
CA VAL A 84 -5.63 6.21 -6.80
C VAL A 84 -5.60 6.05 -5.28
N LEU A 85 -5.62 4.79 -4.82
CA LEU A 85 -5.33 4.39 -3.45
C LEU A 85 -4.15 3.42 -3.44
N VAL A 86 -3.07 3.76 -2.73
CA VAL A 86 -1.94 2.88 -2.50
C VAL A 86 -1.91 2.48 -1.02
N ASN A 87 -2.32 1.26 -0.72
CA ASN A 87 -2.20 0.63 0.58
C ASN A 87 -0.76 0.13 0.77
N ASN A 88 0.14 1.06 1.15
CA ASN A 88 1.55 0.78 1.37
C ASN A 88 1.90 0.66 2.87
N ALA A 89 1.10 1.21 3.78
CA ALA A 89 1.34 1.04 5.21
C ALA A 89 1.45 -0.45 5.57
N GLY A 90 2.51 -0.81 6.27
CA GLY A 90 2.77 -2.19 6.67
C GLY A 90 3.90 -2.29 7.67
N ILE A 91 3.92 -3.39 8.39
CA ILE A 91 4.93 -3.75 9.38
C ILE A 91 5.44 -5.17 9.11
N PHE A 92 6.65 -5.45 9.57
CA PHE A 92 7.20 -6.79 9.69
C PHE A 92 7.29 -7.09 11.19
N PRO A 93 6.26 -7.71 11.78
CA PRO A 93 6.16 -7.81 13.23
C PRO A 93 6.92 -9.00 13.80
N ASP A 94 7.27 -9.98 12.96
CA ASP A 94 7.98 -11.18 13.42
C ASP A 94 9.37 -10.86 13.95
N PRO A 95 9.91 -11.69 14.86
CA PRO A 95 11.31 -11.69 15.23
C PRO A 95 12.25 -11.90 14.03
N SER A 96 13.54 -11.71 14.25
CA SER A 96 14.55 -11.83 13.19
C SER A 96 14.43 -13.18 12.47
N PRO A 97 14.38 -13.18 11.12
CA PRO A 97 14.33 -14.41 10.35
C PRO A 97 15.47 -15.35 10.70
N GLY A 98 15.16 -16.64 10.90
CA GLY A 98 16.12 -17.66 11.29
C GLY A 98 16.27 -17.85 12.81
N SER A 99 15.69 -16.98 13.64
CA SER A 99 15.62 -17.23 15.09
C SER A 99 14.55 -18.28 15.41
N ALA A 100 14.67 -18.93 16.58
CA ALA A 100 13.68 -19.93 17.03
C ALA A 100 12.30 -19.30 17.24
N GLU A 101 12.26 -18.04 17.64
CA GLU A 101 11.03 -17.26 17.87
C GLU A 101 10.29 -16.94 16.57
N ALA A 102 11.00 -16.92 15.42
CA ALA A 102 10.37 -16.71 14.12
C ALA A 102 9.70 -17.96 13.55
N SER A 103 9.80 -19.12 14.25
CA SER A 103 9.13 -20.37 13.87
C SER A 103 7.62 -20.30 14.11
N ILE A 104 6.83 -20.92 13.23
CA ILE A 104 5.37 -21.04 13.41
C ILE A 104 4.99 -21.72 14.73
N PHE A 105 5.82 -22.63 15.26
CA PHE A 105 5.55 -23.32 16.53
C PHE A 105 5.72 -22.41 17.75
N ASN A 106 6.49 -21.33 17.63
CA ASN A 106 6.82 -20.43 18.73
C ASN A 106 6.18 -19.02 18.51
N ALA A 107 5.41 -18.85 17.43
CA ALA A 107 4.84 -17.57 17.07
C ALA A 107 3.81 -17.08 18.11
N ASP A 108 3.99 -15.88 18.58
CA ASP A 108 3.05 -15.20 19.47
C ASP A 108 1.79 -14.78 18.69
N LEU A 109 0.62 -15.17 19.20
CA LEU A 109 -0.66 -14.83 18.58
C LEU A 109 -0.94 -13.33 18.58
N ASP A 110 -0.43 -12.56 19.53
CA ASP A 110 -0.62 -11.11 19.55
C ASP A 110 0.25 -10.44 18.49
N VAL A 111 1.45 -10.95 18.22
CA VAL A 111 2.28 -10.54 17.10
C VAL A 111 1.58 -10.83 15.76
N ILE A 112 0.95 -12.00 15.62
CA ILE A 112 0.16 -12.36 14.44
C ILE A 112 -1.03 -11.40 14.29
N ARG A 113 -1.81 -11.15 15.35
CA ARG A 113 -2.94 -10.21 15.32
C ARG A 113 -2.50 -8.81 14.90
N HIS A 114 -1.40 -8.30 15.47
CA HIS A 114 -0.86 -6.99 15.11
C HIS A 114 -0.45 -6.90 13.62
N GLY A 115 0.13 -7.98 13.08
CA GLY A 115 0.41 -8.09 11.64
C GLY A 115 -0.86 -8.01 10.79
N PHE A 116 -1.91 -8.73 11.17
CA PHE A 116 -3.20 -8.70 10.48
C PHE A 116 -3.87 -7.33 10.55
N GLU A 117 -3.93 -6.72 11.72
CA GLU A 117 -4.55 -5.39 11.91
C GLU A 117 -3.93 -4.36 10.98
N THR A 118 -2.60 -4.30 10.91
CA THR A 118 -1.92 -3.30 10.11
C THR A 118 -1.92 -3.65 8.62
N ASN A 119 -1.48 -4.89 8.26
CA ASN A 119 -1.15 -5.22 6.87
C ASN A 119 -2.36 -5.65 6.03
N ALA A 120 -3.43 -6.16 6.67
CA ALA A 120 -4.60 -6.69 5.97
C ALA A 120 -5.88 -5.91 6.31
N LEU A 121 -6.26 -5.83 7.58
CA LEU A 121 -7.53 -5.21 7.99
C LEU A 121 -7.53 -3.70 7.78
N GLY A 122 -6.41 -3.03 8.03
CA GLY A 122 -6.25 -1.61 7.72
C GLY A 122 -6.46 -1.31 6.24
N ALA A 123 -5.85 -2.12 5.35
CA ALA A 123 -6.02 -1.98 3.89
C ALA A 123 -7.47 -2.31 3.46
N LEU A 124 -8.08 -3.35 4.03
CA LEU A 124 -9.48 -3.71 3.78
C LEU A 124 -10.41 -2.54 4.16
N HIS A 125 -10.26 -1.98 5.36
CA HIS A 125 -11.09 -0.86 5.82
C HIS A 125 -10.90 0.39 4.96
N LEU A 126 -9.66 0.70 4.57
CA LEU A 126 -9.38 1.80 3.62
C LEU A 126 -10.07 1.58 2.27
N CYS A 127 -10.03 0.35 1.73
CA CYS A 127 -10.76 0.02 0.50
C CYS A 127 -12.27 0.25 0.67
N GLN A 128 -12.89 -0.22 1.77
CA GLN A 128 -14.31 -0.02 2.06
C GLN A 128 -14.70 1.46 2.11
N GLN A 129 -13.87 2.30 2.72
CA GLN A 129 -14.17 3.72 2.92
C GLN A 129 -13.81 4.60 1.72
N LEU A 130 -12.77 4.27 0.96
CA LEU A 130 -12.25 5.16 -0.08
C LEU A 130 -12.61 4.73 -1.51
N ILE A 131 -12.84 3.46 -1.81
CA ILE A 131 -13.29 3.02 -3.14
C ILE A 131 -14.58 3.72 -3.59
N PRO A 132 -15.60 3.94 -2.73
CA PRO A 132 -16.79 4.69 -3.13
C PRO A 132 -16.49 6.12 -3.63
N LEU A 133 -15.38 6.73 -3.21
CA LEU A 133 -14.96 8.04 -3.70
C LEU A 133 -14.35 8.00 -5.12
N MET A 134 -14.05 6.81 -5.67
CA MET A 134 -13.52 6.64 -7.03
C MET A 134 -14.59 6.74 -8.12
N GLN A 135 -15.87 6.77 -7.75
CA GLN A 135 -16.99 6.97 -8.68
C GLN A 135 -16.99 6.02 -9.89
N GLY A 136 -16.60 4.77 -9.67
CA GLY A 136 -16.57 3.71 -10.68
C GLY A 136 -15.33 3.69 -11.58
N ASN A 137 -14.37 4.58 -11.39
CA ASN A 137 -13.08 4.56 -12.10
C ASN A 137 -11.92 4.94 -11.18
N GLY A 138 -10.94 4.07 -11.04
CA GLY A 138 -9.79 4.31 -10.16
C GLY A 138 -8.81 3.14 -10.14
N ARG A 139 -7.72 3.32 -9.37
CA ARG A 139 -6.68 2.31 -9.20
C ARG A 139 -6.41 2.07 -7.72
N VAL A 140 -6.48 0.83 -7.30
CA VAL A 140 -6.13 0.40 -5.94
C VAL A 140 -4.92 -0.52 -6.02
N VAL A 141 -3.87 -0.19 -5.28
CA VAL A 141 -2.65 -0.97 -5.21
C VAL A 141 -2.43 -1.42 -3.77
N ASN A 142 -2.49 -2.72 -3.53
CA ASN A 142 -2.14 -3.33 -2.26
C ASN A 142 -0.67 -3.76 -2.30
N VAL A 143 0.20 -3.07 -1.55
CA VAL A 143 1.63 -3.42 -1.48
C VAL A 143 1.78 -4.68 -0.63
N SER A 144 1.89 -5.80 -1.33
CA SER A 144 2.04 -7.13 -0.77
C SER A 144 3.51 -7.58 -0.74
N SER A 145 3.76 -8.86 -0.73
CA SER A 145 5.10 -9.46 -0.68
C SER A 145 5.08 -10.86 -1.29
N GLY A 146 6.19 -11.27 -1.90
CA GLY A 146 6.40 -12.67 -2.27
C GLY A 146 6.28 -13.64 -1.07
N MET A 147 6.53 -13.15 0.15
CA MET A 147 6.29 -13.93 1.37
C MET A 147 4.79 -14.24 1.64
N GLY A 148 3.87 -13.58 0.94
CA GLY A 148 2.44 -13.89 0.96
C GLY A 148 1.99 -14.88 -0.13
N GLN A 149 2.92 -15.41 -0.94
CA GLN A 149 2.62 -16.46 -1.93
C GLN A 149 2.42 -17.81 -1.26
N LEU A 150 1.32 -18.50 -1.56
CA LEU A 150 1.06 -19.84 -1.01
C LEU A 150 2.02 -20.88 -1.58
N GLY A 151 2.41 -20.74 -2.86
CA GLY A 151 3.35 -21.66 -3.51
C GLY A 151 4.76 -21.63 -2.93
N ASP A 152 5.19 -20.48 -2.37
CA ASP A 152 6.52 -20.29 -1.78
C ASP A 152 6.47 -20.20 -0.25
N MET A 153 5.40 -20.72 0.37
CA MET A 153 5.22 -20.64 1.82
C MET A 153 6.23 -21.54 2.54
N ASN A 154 6.85 -20.99 3.60
CA ASN A 154 7.71 -21.73 4.50
C ASN A 154 7.37 -21.42 5.96
N GLY A 155 8.02 -22.10 6.92
CA GLY A 155 7.69 -22.04 8.35
C GLY A 155 8.20 -20.80 9.09
N CYS A 156 8.87 -19.86 8.43
CA CYS A 156 9.44 -18.66 9.05
C CYS A 156 8.50 -17.46 8.94
N CYS A 157 8.52 -16.59 9.96
CA CYS A 157 7.87 -15.28 9.96
C CYS A 157 6.35 -15.35 9.68
N PRO A 158 5.61 -16.15 10.46
CA PRO A 158 4.20 -16.44 10.18
C PRO A 158 3.29 -15.22 10.25
N ALA A 159 3.56 -14.26 11.12
CA ALA A 159 2.72 -13.06 11.25
C ALA A 159 2.74 -12.23 9.97
N TYR A 160 3.92 -12.00 9.41
CA TYR A 160 4.05 -11.26 8.15
C TYR A 160 3.46 -12.05 6.98
N ARG A 161 3.83 -13.35 6.84
CA ARG A 161 3.35 -14.20 5.75
C ARG A 161 1.83 -14.29 5.72
N LEU A 162 1.22 -14.67 6.84
CA LEU A 162 -0.23 -14.79 6.96
C LEU A 162 -0.93 -13.46 6.66
N SER A 163 -0.42 -12.34 7.17
CA SER A 163 -1.01 -11.02 6.92
C SER A 163 -0.93 -10.60 5.43
N LYS A 164 0.18 -10.91 4.73
CA LYS A 164 0.32 -10.61 3.30
C LYS A 164 -0.49 -11.56 2.42
N THR A 165 -0.66 -12.82 2.82
CA THR A 165 -1.60 -13.75 2.17
C THR A 165 -3.04 -13.26 2.33
N ALA A 166 -3.43 -12.79 3.54
CA ALA A 166 -4.75 -12.19 3.76
C ALA A 166 -4.97 -10.93 2.91
N LEU A 167 -3.97 -10.06 2.76
CA LEU A 167 -4.03 -8.90 1.88
C LEU A 167 -4.23 -9.30 0.40
N ASN A 168 -3.59 -10.39 -0.03
CA ASN A 168 -3.80 -10.95 -1.36
C ASN A 168 -5.26 -11.43 -1.54
N ALA A 169 -5.84 -12.08 -0.53
CA ALA A 169 -7.26 -12.46 -0.54
C ALA A 169 -8.18 -11.24 -0.61
N VAL A 170 -7.90 -10.17 0.16
CA VAL A 170 -8.61 -8.88 0.08
C VAL A 170 -8.62 -8.34 -1.35
N THR A 171 -7.47 -8.38 -2.03
CA THR A 171 -7.37 -7.96 -3.44
C THR A 171 -8.30 -8.74 -4.35
N ARG A 172 -8.34 -10.07 -4.20
CA ARG A 172 -9.20 -10.95 -5.01
C ARG A 172 -10.68 -10.71 -4.78
N ILE A 173 -11.08 -10.56 -3.51
CA ILE A 173 -12.48 -10.32 -3.14
C ILE A 173 -12.97 -9.00 -3.72
N PHE A 174 -12.22 -7.90 -3.52
CA PHE A 174 -12.61 -6.61 -4.10
C PHE A 174 -12.57 -6.61 -5.62
N ALA A 175 -11.65 -7.32 -6.26
CA ALA A 175 -11.61 -7.40 -7.72
C ALA A 175 -12.87 -8.05 -8.31
N ASP A 176 -13.42 -9.07 -7.64
CA ASP A 176 -14.68 -9.69 -8.05
C ASP A 176 -15.87 -8.75 -7.85
N GLU A 177 -15.98 -8.10 -6.68
CA GLU A 177 -17.03 -7.11 -6.40
C GLU A 177 -17.01 -5.91 -7.37
N LEU A 178 -15.83 -5.55 -7.88
CA LEU A 178 -15.63 -4.40 -8.75
C LEU A 178 -15.60 -4.74 -10.25
N ARG A 179 -15.87 -5.99 -10.64
CA ARG A 179 -15.72 -6.50 -12.02
C ARG A 179 -16.52 -5.69 -13.06
N ASP A 180 -17.67 -5.16 -12.68
CA ASP A 180 -18.55 -4.37 -13.57
C ASP A 180 -18.23 -2.86 -13.56
N THR A 181 -17.07 -2.48 -13.00
CA THR A 181 -16.57 -1.11 -12.94
C THR A 181 -15.26 -0.95 -13.73
N ARG A 182 -14.77 0.29 -13.86
CA ARG A 182 -13.43 0.56 -14.39
C ARG A 182 -12.36 0.67 -13.29
N ILE A 183 -12.70 0.34 -12.05
CA ILE A 183 -11.72 0.31 -10.95
C ILE A 183 -10.86 -0.94 -11.12
N LYS A 184 -9.54 -0.75 -11.06
CA LYS A 184 -8.57 -1.86 -11.04
C LYS A 184 -7.94 -1.96 -9.67
N ILE A 185 -7.95 -3.18 -9.11
CA ILE A 185 -7.32 -3.48 -7.84
C ILE A 185 -6.33 -4.63 -7.99
N ASN A 186 -5.07 -4.42 -7.58
CA ASN A 186 -4.02 -5.42 -7.71
C ASN A 186 -3.12 -5.47 -6.48
N SER A 187 -2.58 -6.64 -6.19
CA SER A 187 -1.46 -6.82 -5.27
C SER A 187 -0.13 -6.63 -6.00
N VAL A 188 0.81 -5.93 -5.38
CA VAL A 188 2.16 -5.72 -5.92
C VAL A 188 3.20 -6.14 -4.89
N CYS A 189 4.10 -7.03 -5.30
CA CYS A 189 5.34 -7.31 -4.56
C CYS A 189 6.43 -6.37 -5.07
N PRO A 190 6.96 -5.46 -4.26
CA PRO A 190 8.01 -4.52 -4.67
C PRO A 190 9.39 -5.19 -4.85
N GLY A 191 9.52 -6.47 -4.48
CA GLY A 191 10.81 -7.15 -4.34
C GLY A 191 11.45 -6.90 -2.98
N TRP A 192 12.75 -7.24 -2.85
CA TRP A 192 13.54 -6.98 -1.63
C TRP A 192 14.28 -5.64 -1.77
N VAL A 193 13.76 -4.62 -1.08
CA VAL A 193 14.09 -3.22 -1.28
C VAL A 193 14.83 -2.66 -0.05
N ARG A 194 15.89 -1.88 -0.26
CA ARG A 194 16.69 -1.20 0.79
C ARG A 194 15.88 -0.12 1.50
N THR A 195 15.03 -0.57 2.42
CA THR A 195 14.25 0.24 3.36
C THR A 195 14.62 -0.16 4.78
N ASP A 196 14.10 0.55 5.78
CA ASP A 196 14.28 0.15 7.19
C ASP A 196 13.75 -1.27 7.47
N MET A 197 12.74 -1.72 6.71
CA MET A 197 12.19 -3.08 6.81
C MET A 197 13.06 -4.11 6.08
N GLY A 198 13.56 -3.77 4.89
CA GLY A 198 14.32 -4.71 4.06
C GLY A 198 15.78 -4.82 4.44
N GLY A 199 16.32 -3.83 5.16
CA GLY A 199 17.72 -3.79 5.57
C GLY A 199 18.70 -3.41 4.44
N PRO A 200 19.99 -3.24 4.78
CA PRO A 200 21.02 -2.81 3.85
C PRO A 200 21.37 -3.85 2.78
N GLU A 201 21.20 -5.14 3.09
CA GLU A 201 21.53 -6.25 2.18
C GLU A 201 20.52 -6.42 1.03
N ALA A 202 19.41 -5.69 1.05
CA ALA A 202 18.44 -5.75 -0.02
C ALA A 202 19.04 -5.22 -1.34
N HIS A 203 18.75 -5.90 -2.44
CA HIS A 203 19.39 -5.64 -3.73
C HIS A 203 18.73 -4.54 -4.56
N LEU A 204 17.45 -4.22 -4.27
CA LEU A 204 16.74 -3.15 -5.01
C LEU A 204 16.86 -1.80 -4.30
N SER A 205 16.99 -0.74 -5.10
CA SER A 205 16.83 0.64 -4.62
C SER A 205 15.36 0.91 -4.26
N ILE A 206 15.10 1.93 -3.44
CA ILE A 206 13.73 2.37 -3.14
C ILE A 206 13.05 2.84 -4.43
N GLU A 207 13.78 3.50 -5.30
CA GLU A 207 13.30 3.99 -6.59
C GLU A 207 12.82 2.84 -7.49
N ASP A 208 13.64 1.78 -7.63
CA ASP A 208 13.27 0.62 -8.45
C ASP A 208 12.11 -0.17 -7.83
N GLY A 209 12.09 -0.33 -6.51
CA GLY A 209 11.00 -0.99 -5.80
C GLY A 209 9.66 -0.29 -5.96
N ALA A 210 9.64 1.04 -6.07
CA ALA A 210 8.43 1.82 -6.27
C ALA A 210 7.87 1.71 -7.70
N LYS A 211 8.68 1.41 -8.72
CA LYS A 211 8.25 1.36 -10.13
C LYS A 211 7.06 0.43 -10.35
N GLY A 212 7.06 -0.76 -9.73
CA GLY A 212 5.96 -1.72 -9.85
C GLY A 212 4.66 -1.20 -9.20
N ILE A 213 4.77 -0.46 -8.09
CA ILE A 213 3.62 0.16 -7.41
C ILE A 213 3.04 1.26 -8.31
N VAL A 214 3.89 2.12 -8.86
CA VAL A 214 3.49 3.20 -9.76
C VAL A 214 2.89 2.66 -11.05
N TRP A 215 3.46 1.59 -11.64
CA TRP A 215 2.87 0.90 -12.79
C TRP A 215 1.42 0.48 -12.49
N ALA A 216 1.17 -0.20 -11.38
CA ALA A 216 -0.18 -0.63 -11.01
C ALA A 216 -1.13 0.56 -10.72
N ALA A 217 -0.60 1.66 -10.16
CA ALA A 217 -1.34 2.88 -9.87
C ALA A 217 -1.72 3.69 -11.12
N THR A 218 -1.07 3.42 -12.26
CA THR A 218 -1.27 4.15 -13.52
C THR A 218 -1.75 3.26 -14.67
N LEU A 219 -2.28 2.07 -14.35
CA LEU A 219 -2.84 1.15 -15.35
C LEU A 219 -3.94 1.83 -16.19
N PRO A 220 -4.04 1.53 -17.49
CA PRO A 220 -5.16 1.96 -18.31
C PRO A 220 -6.47 1.25 -17.90
N ASP A 221 -7.61 1.71 -18.44
CA ASP A 221 -8.93 1.17 -18.10
C ASP A 221 -9.13 -0.29 -18.54
N ASP A 222 -8.41 -0.74 -19.55
CA ASP A 222 -8.36 -2.13 -20.04
C ASP A 222 -7.24 -2.95 -19.37
N GLY A 223 -6.52 -2.36 -18.41
CA GLY A 223 -5.46 -3.05 -17.66
C GLY A 223 -6.00 -4.15 -16.73
N PRO A 224 -5.09 -4.99 -16.19
CA PRO A 224 -5.45 -6.12 -15.33
C PRO A 224 -6.07 -5.66 -14.00
N SER A 225 -6.97 -6.50 -13.47
CA SER A 225 -7.54 -6.36 -12.12
C SER A 225 -7.58 -7.73 -11.44
N GLY A 226 -7.36 -7.75 -10.13
CA GLY A 226 -7.36 -8.97 -9.34
C GLY A 226 -6.11 -9.83 -9.53
N GLY A 227 -5.01 -9.25 -10.02
CA GLY A 227 -3.74 -9.94 -10.21
C GLY A 227 -2.73 -9.68 -9.09
N PHE A 228 -1.66 -10.51 -9.05
CA PHE A 228 -0.49 -10.32 -8.22
C PHE A 228 0.74 -10.13 -9.11
N PHE A 229 1.47 -9.03 -8.90
CA PHE A 229 2.51 -8.60 -9.82
C PHE A 229 3.82 -8.30 -9.11
N ARG A 230 4.94 -8.52 -9.81
CA ARG A 230 6.29 -8.06 -9.45
C ARG A 230 6.93 -7.45 -10.70
N HIS A 231 7.41 -6.21 -10.60
CA HIS A 231 8.00 -5.47 -11.73
C HIS A 231 7.08 -5.36 -12.98
N GLY A 232 5.76 -5.35 -12.77
CA GLY A 232 4.78 -5.33 -13.88
C GLY A 232 4.42 -6.71 -14.44
N GLU A 233 5.14 -7.76 -14.06
CA GLU A 233 4.90 -9.12 -14.50
C GLU A 233 4.04 -9.90 -13.49
N PRO A 234 3.10 -10.75 -13.95
CA PRO A 234 2.28 -11.56 -13.06
C PRO A 234 3.13 -12.60 -12.33
N ILE A 235 2.82 -12.80 -11.05
CA ILE A 235 3.42 -13.86 -10.23
C ILE A 235 2.31 -14.71 -9.59
N PRO A 236 2.59 -15.98 -9.23
CA PRO A 236 1.63 -16.84 -8.54
C PRO A 236 1.16 -16.27 -7.21
N TRP A 237 -0.04 -16.70 -6.79
CA TRP A 237 -0.60 -16.38 -5.47
C TRP A 237 0.05 -17.16 -4.33
#